data_b23cb21d32269109cd95919ff4e87f04
#
_entry.id   b23cb21d32269109cd95919ff4e87f04
#
_cell.length_a   1.000
_cell.length_b   1.000
_cell.length_c   1.000
_cell.angle_alpha   90.00
_cell.angle_beta   90.00
_cell.angle_gamma   90.00
#
_symmetry.space_group_name_H-M   'P 1'
#
loop_
_entity.id
_entity.type
_entity.pdbx_description
1 polymer ?
#
loop_
_entity_poly.entity_id
_entity_poly.type
_entity_poly.pdbx_seq_one_letter_code
_entity_poly.pdbx_strand_id
1 'polypeptide(L)'
;MATSIPMNTNMKMPTQTLNEATDAFVLQRRKRDGGTKPLNYWGFRNETDALTDVLLGPADHLRHIATSSLSRKTLRDHPADIRVAQAQHQELLAAYVHFGVRVHWHSPQPELPMQVYARDSSVMTPYGAIITAMANWWRRGENYAALRTYERLGIPLYDMVTAGTFEGGDFNVIEDACVLIGCGAGRTQEEGARQVEGWFKKEGWETRLAFFDEYYVHIDLMVVPIAHQLTAVCLACTEPGIVTWLKAKGHEIIDVPFEDTINLGCNFMSLGRGRVIVPKSSRVLSQRLRAHGFEVAEIDMSEISKTGGGIHCMAQALRRDPLA
;
A
#
# COMPACT_ATOMS: atom_id res chain seq x y z
N MET A 1 -54.16 24.10 10.31
CA MET A 1 -53.82 24.80 9.06
C MET A 1 -52.34 24.58 8.80
N ALA A 2 -52.00 23.71 7.90
CA ALA A 2 -50.63 23.44 7.54
C ALA A 2 -50.23 24.34 6.36
N THR A 3 -49.35 25.28 6.59
CA THR A 3 -48.80 26.14 5.53
C THR A 3 -47.77 25.37 4.72
N SER A 4 -48.12 25.05 3.48
CA SER A 4 -47.20 24.48 2.51
C SER A 4 -46.18 25.53 2.07
N ILE A 5 -44.89 25.21 2.27
CA ILE A 5 -43.74 25.96 1.73
C ILE A 5 -43.66 25.65 0.22
N PRO A 6 -43.72 26.64 -0.68
CA PRO A 6 -43.56 26.36 -2.10
C PRO A 6 -42.11 25.95 -2.40
N MET A 7 -41.91 24.75 -2.95
CA MET A 7 -40.64 24.33 -3.56
C MET A 7 -40.39 25.19 -4.80
N ASN A 8 -39.31 25.98 -4.74
CA ASN A 8 -38.86 26.74 -5.89
C ASN A 8 -38.08 25.78 -6.84
N THR A 9 -38.78 25.34 -7.90
CA THR A 9 -38.28 24.33 -8.86
C THR A 9 -37.39 24.89 -9.99
N ASN A 10 -36.87 26.10 -9.85
CA ASN A 10 -36.07 26.75 -10.92
C ASN A 10 -34.65 27.14 -10.49
N MET A 11 -33.93 26.27 -9.76
CA MET A 11 -32.45 26.37 -9.73
C MET A 11 -31.90 25.61 -10.92
N LYS A 12 -31.76 26.27 -12.07
CA LYS A 12 -30.84 25.82 -13.10
C LYS A 12 -29.41 25.94 -12.54
N MET A 13 -28.85 24.87 -12.04
CA MET A 13 -27.42 24.79 -11.78
C MET A 13 -26.67 25.10 -13.07
N PRO A 14 -25.69 26.01 -13.05
CA PRO A 14 -24.89 26.27 -14.24
C PRO A 14 -24.14 25.00 -14.61
N THR A 15 -24.45 24.43 -15.75
CA THR A 15 -23.82 23.19 -16.27
C THR A 15 -22.30 23.31 -16.42
N GLN A 16 -21.76 24.52 -16.50
CA GLN A 16 -20.34 24.78 -16.64
C GLN A 16 -19.55 24.61 -15.34
N THR A 17 -20.13 24.99 -14.19
CA THR A 17 -19.48 24.81 -12.87
C THR A 17 -19.41 23.35 -12.42
N LEU A 18 -20.33 22.50 -12.85
CA LEU A 18 -20.26 21.06 -12.60
C LEU A 18 -19.14 20.38 -13.40
N ASN A 19 -18.87 20.83 -14.62
CA ASN A 19 -17.79 20.27 -15.43
C ASN A 19 -16.41 20.70 -14.91
N GLU A 20 -16.22 21.95 -14.50
CA GLU A 20 -14.94 22.41 -13.92
C GLU A 20 -14.67 21.80 -12.55
N ALA A 21 -15.66 21.67 -11.69
CA ALA A 21 -15.51 20.96 -10.41
C ALA A 21 -15.31 19.45 -10.61
N THR A 22 -15.89 18.86 -11.65
CA THR A 22 -15.68 17.46 -12.00
C THR A 22 -14.28 17.24 -12.57
N ASP A 23 -13.69 18.18 -13.28
CA ASP A 23 -12.32 18.07 -13.80
C ASP A 23 -11.24 18.24 -12.72
N ALA A 24 -11.54 18.87 -11.59
CA ALA A 24 -10.64 19.01 -10.44
C ALA A 24 -10.58 17.80 -9.51
N PHE A 25 -11.61 16.95 -9.52
CA PHE A 25 -11.77 15.78 -8.63
C PHE A 25 -11.77 14.45 -9.37
N VAL A 26 -11.60 14.46 -10.64
CA VAL A 26 -12.01 13.36 -11.47
C VAL A 26 -11.02 12.24 -11.46
N LEU A 27 -11.57 11.07 -11.25
CA LEU A 27 -11.14 9.84 -11.89
C LEU A 27 -10.64 10.18 -13.28
N GLN A 28 -9.33 10.08 -13.54
CA GLN A 28 -8.82 10.24 -14.89
C GLN A 28 -9.64 9.32 -15.81
N ARG A 29 -10.35 9.92 -16.76
CA ARG A 29 -11.13 9.12 -17.70
C ARG A 29 -10.16 8.25 -18.49
N ARG A 30 -10.34 6.95 -18.36
CA ARG A 30 -9.61 5.99 -19.18
C ARG A 30 -9.92 6.27 -20.63
N LYS A 31 -8.90 6.49 -21.43
CA LYS A 31 -9.11 6.63 -22.88
C LYS A 31 -9.61 5.29 -23.39
N ARG A 32 -10.67 5.33 -24.20
CA ARG A 32 -11.24 4.11 -24.82
C ARG A 32 -10.24 3.46 -25.78
N ASP A 33 -9.40 4.29 -26.42
CA ASP A 33 -8.42 3.86 -27.42
C ASP A 33 -7.04 4.41 -27.01
N GLY A 34 -6.15 3.56 -26.50
CA GLY A 34 -4.75 3.88 -26.21
C GLY A 34 -4.37 4.12 -24.74
N GLY A 35 -5.20 3.72 -23.78
CA GLY A 35 -4.87 3.75 -22.35
C GLY A 35 -4.93 5.14 -21.70
N THR A 36 -4.71 5.18 -20.40
CA THR A 36 -4.66 6.42 -19.61
C THR A 36 -3.27 7.02 -19.67
N LYS A 37 -3.16 8.34 -19.85
CA LYS A 37 -1.87 9.01 -19.84
C LYS A 37 -1.27 9.00 -18.43
N PRO A 38 -0.02 8.55 -18.26
CA PRO A 38 0.66 8.64 -16.97
C PRO A 38 0.79 10.09 -16.48
N LEU A 39 0.81 10.25 -15.15
CA LEU A 39 1.05 11.54 -14.51
C LEU A 39 2.48 12.01 -14.75
N ASN A 40 2.68 13.33 -14.82
CA ASN A 40 4.01 13.91 -15.04
C ASN A 40 4.85 13.94 -13.75
N TYR A 41 4.22 13.99 -12.58
CA TYR A 41 4.93 14.18 -11.31
C TYR A 41 4.67 13.06 -10.31
N TRP A 42 3.42 12.73 -10.05
CA TRP A 42 3.05 11.69 -9.08
C TRP A 42 3.03 10.30 -9.71
N GLY A 43 3.14 9.28 -8.88
CA GLY A 43 3.09 7.89 -9.30
C GLY A 43 4.46 7.28 -9.53
N PHE A 44 4.45 6.00 -9.88
CA PHE A 44 5.64 5.21 -10.20
C PHE A 44 5.25 4.02 -11.07
N ARG A 45 6.23 3.47 -11.78
CA ARG A 45 6.04 2.33 -12.71
C ARG A 45 6.54 1.02 -12.14
N ASN A 46 7.36 1.05 -11.08
CA ASN A 46 7.81 -0.12 -10.32
C ASN A 46 8.12 0.28 -8.88
N GLU A 47 8.18 -0.70 -7.99
CA GLU A 47 8.45 -0.45 -6.55
C GLU A 47 9.95 -0.39 -6.21
N THR A 48 10.83 -0.51 -7.19
CA THR A 48 12.28 -0.54 -7.01
C THR A 48 13.01 0.73 -7.45
N ASP A 49 12.29 1.64 -8.12
CA ASP A 49 12.79 2.99 -8.45
C ASP A 49 13.04 3.83 -7.19
N ALA A 50 13.78 4.93 -7.34
CA ALA A 50 14.16 5.79 -6.23
C ALA A 50 12.93 6.42 -5.57
N LEU A 51 12.62 6.04 -4.33
CA LEU A 51 11.54 6.62 -3.55
C LEU A 51 11.87 8.07 -3.19
N THR A 52 11.03 8.99 -3.61
CA THR A 52 11.18 10.44 -3.36
C THR A 52 10.10 11.01 -2.46
N ASP A 53 8.89 10.48 -2.54
CA ASP A 53 7.75 10.94 -1.76
C ASP A 53 6.98 9.74 -1.20
N VAL A 54 6.72 9.74 0.11
CA VAL A 54 5.99 8.71 0.83
C VAL A 54 4.87 9.32 1.67
N LEU A 55 3.74 8.65 1.74
CA LEU A 55 2.63 8.99 2.62
C LEU A 55 2.67 8.07 3.85
N LEU A 56 2.66 8.66 5.03
CA LEU A 56 2.53 7.97 6.30
C LEU A 56 1.21 8.31 6.98
N GLY A 57 0.69 7.37 7.74
CA GLY A 57 -0.40 7.60 8.66
C GLY A 57 0.12 8.00 10.04
N PRO A 58 -0.58 8.89 10.77
CA PRO A 58 -0.19 9.30 12.11
C PRO A 58 -0.41 8.17 13.12
N ALA A 59 0.48 8.08 14.12
CA ALA A 59 0.36 7.16 15.23
C ALA A 59 -0.27 7.80 16.50
N ASP A 60 -0.79 9.03 16.39
CA ASP A 60 -1.33 9.82 17.51
C ASP A 60 -2.48 9.09 18.22
N HIS A 61 -3.35 8.46 17.47
CA HIS A 61 -4.54 7.77 17.96
C HIS A 61 -4.44 6.25 17.81
N LEU A 62 -3.21 5.72 17.62
CA LEU A 62 -2.99 4.28 17.46
C LEU A 62 -3.58 3.50 18.62
N ARG A 63 -4.39 2.50 18.27
CA ARG A 63 -4.84 1.45 19.18
C ARG A 63 -4.60 0.10 18.54
N HIS A 64 -4.00 -0.80 19.27
CA HIS A 64 -3.73 -2.14 18.79
C HIS A 64 -5.04 -2.96 18.78
N ILE A 65 -5.64 -3.08 17.60
CA ILE A 65 -6.83 -3.89 17.36
C ILE A 65 -6.40 -5.16 16.62
N ALA A 66 -6.71 -6.30 17.19
CA ALA A 66 -6.43 -7.58 16.54
C ALA A 66 -7.26 -7.74 15.27
N THR A 67 -6.61 -7.84 14.13
CA THR A 67 -7.25 -7.88 12.80
C THR A 67 -7.10 -9.23 12.09
N SER A 68 -6.29 -10.12 12.65
CA SER A 68 -6.06 -11.48 12.15
C SER A 68 -5.95 -12.48 13.32
N SER A 69 -5.94 -13.76 13.01
CA SER A 69 -5.71 -14.82 14.03
C SER A 69 -4.33 -14.68 14.66
N LEU A 70 -3.31 -14.32 13.87
CA LEU A 70 -1.95 -14.08 14.36
C LEU A 70 -1.90 -12.90 15.32
N SER A 71 -2.45 -11.74 14.94
CA SER A 71 -2.45 -10.56 15.80
C SER A 71 -3.27 -10.77 17.09
N ARG A 72 -4.37 -11.53 17.03
CA ARG A 72 -5.14 -11.92 18.24
C ARG A 72 -4.29 -12.69 19.22
N LYS A 73 -3.53 -13.68 18.75
CA LYS A 73 -2.62 -14.47 19.60
C LYS A 73 -1.53 -13.58 20.17
N THR A 74 -0.86 -12.80 19.35
CA THR A 74 0.25 -11.93 19.76
C THR A 74 -0.18 -10.91 20.82
N LEU A 75 -1.28 -10.20 20.60
CA LEU A 75 -1.76 -9.17 21.54
C LEU A 75 -2.30 -9.74 22.84
N ARG A 76 -2.86 -10.97 22.82
CA ARG A 76 -3.29 -11.65 24.04
C ARG A 76 -2.10 -12.05 24.90
N ASP A 77 -1.07 -12.62 24.29
CA ASP A 77 0.07 -13.18 25.00
C ASP A 77 1.10 -12.07 25.37
N HIS A 78 1.17 -11.02 24.56
CA HIS A 78 2.09 -9.89 24.71
C HIS A 78 1.38 -8.56 24.38
N PRO A 79 0.64 -7.96 25.33
CA PRO A 79 0.00 -6.65 25.13
C PRO A 79 1.01 -5.62 24.64
N ALA A 80 0.56 -4.73 23.75
CA ALA A 80 1.44 -3.73 23.15
C ALA A 80 1.59 -2.48 24.04
N ASP A 81 2.81 -1.95 24.11
CA ASP A 81 3.07 -0.62 24.67
C ASP A 81 2.92 0.44 23.58
N ILE A 82 1.89 1.27 23.72
CA ILE A 82 1.57 2.34 22.77
C ILE A 82 2.68 3.39 22.70
N ARG A 83 3.33 3.72 23.81
CA ARG A 83 4.40 4.74 23.85
C ARG A 83 5.63 4.26 23.09
N VAL A 84 5.98 2.99 23.28
CA VAL A 84 7.08 2.37 22.53
C VAL A 84 6.72 2.27 21.04
N ALA A 85 5.48 1.87 20.70
CA ALA A 85 5.02 1.83 19.32
C ALA A 85 5.10 3.21 18.64
N GLN A 86 4.72 4.28 19.34
CA GLN A 86 4.85 5.65 18.83
C GLN A 86 6.31 6.09 18.66
N ALA A 87 7.21 5.70 19.56
CA ALA A 87 8.64 5.96 19.42
C ALA A 87 9.23 5.22 18.20
N GLN A 88 8.86 3.96 18.00
CA GLN A 88 9.26 3.17 16.82
C GLN A 88 8.75 3.78 15.50
N HIS A 89 7.55 4.37 15.50
CA HIS A 89 7.05 5.12 14.35
C HIS A 89 7.89 6.37 14.05
N GLN A 90 8.41 7.05 15.09
CA GLN A 90 9.34 8.17 14.90
C GLN A 90 10.71 7.71 14.37
N GLU A 91 11.20 6.52 14.74
CA GLU A 91 12.41 5.94 14.16
C GLU A 91 12.22 5.67 12.65
N LEU A 92 11.06 5.13 12.26
CA LEU A 92 10.73 4.93 10.85
C LEU A 92 10.70 6.27 10.08
N LEU A 93 10.06 7.30 10.63
CA LEU A 93 10.07 8.65 10.07
C LEU A 93 11.51 9.17 9.89
N ALA A 94 12.34 9.05 10.94
CA ALA A 94 13.72 9.50 10.91
C ALA A 94 14.54 8.79 9.82
N ALA A 95 14.29 7.49 9.57
CA ALA A 95 14.93 6.74 8.50
C ALA A 95 14.55 7.28 7.11
N TYR A 96 13.28 7.56 6.85
CA TYR A 96 12.88 8.18 5.57
C TYR A 96 13.54 9.53 5.36
N VAL A 97 13.55 10.39 6.38
CA VAL A 97 14.19 11.72 6.32
C VAL A 97 15.69 11.61 6.11
N HIS A 98 16.36 10.67 6.80
CA HIS A 98 17.80 10.40 6.63
C HIS A 98 18.14 10.06 5.17
N PHE A 99 17.32 9.26 4.51
CA PHE A 99 17.51 8.90 3.11
C PHE A 99 17.00 9.95 2.12
N GLY A 100 16.57 11.11 2.59
CA GLY A 100 16.11 12.22 1.74
C GLY A 100 14.73 12.01 1.11
N VAL A 101 13.92 11.09 1.65
CA VAL A 101 12.55 10.86 1.22
C VAL A 101 11.65 11.93 1.84
N ARG A 102 10.84 12.59 1.01
CA ARG A 102 9.84 13.55 1.48
C ARG A 102 8.63 12.81 2.05
N VAL A 103 8.30 13.13 3.29
CA VAL A 103 7.18 12.51 3.99
C VAL A 103 5.95 13.41 3.92
N HIS A 104 4.84 12.83 3.48
CA HIS A 104 3.50 13.41 3.52
C HIS A 104 2.66 12.69 4.57
N TRP A 105 1.64 13.35 5.11
CA TRP A 105 0.86 12.82 6.22
C TRP A 105 -0.63 12.79 5.92
N HIS A 106 -1.28 11.74 6.35
CA HIS A 106 -2.71 11.82 6.62
C HIS A 106 -2.99 12.77 7.79
N SER A 107 -4.10 13.49 7.75
CA SER A 107 -4.55 14.25 8.91
C SER A 107 -4.96 13.30 10.03
N PRO A 108 -4.46 13.48 11.28
CA PRO A 108 -4.85 12.64 12.41
C PRO A 108 -6.35 12.66 12.66
N GLN A 109 -6.95 11.49 12.89
CA GLN A 109 -8.36 11.33 13.21
C GLN A 109 -8.55 10.38 14.38
N PRO A 110 -9.17 10.81 15.47
CA PRO A 110 -9.33 10.00 16.69
C PRO A 110 -10.13 8.71 16.48
N GLU A 111 -11.00 8.70 15.48
CA GLU A 111 -11.86 7.57 15.12
C GLU A 111 -11.14 6.50 14.29
N LEU A 112 -9.92 6.80 13.80
CA LEU A 112 -9.17 5.91 12.93
C LEU A 112 -7.94 5.34 13.66
N PRO A 113 -8.12 4.35 14.54
CA PRO A 113 -7.07 3.84 15.43
C PRO A 113 -5.96 3.09 14.70
N MET A 114 -6.15 2.70 13.45
CA MET A 114 -5.16 1.98 12.64
C MET A 114 -4.68 2.79 11.43
N GLN A 115 -4.90 4.11 11.45
CA GLN A 115 -4.51 5.02 10.36
C GLN A 115 -3.00 4.99 10.06
N VAL A 116 -2.19 4.51 10.98
CA VAL A 116 -0.74 4.30 10.82
C VAL A 116 -0.42 3.40 9.61
N TYR A 117 -1.31 2.50 9.22
CA TYR A 117 -1.15 1.63 8.05
C TYR A 117 -1.68 2.29 6.78
N ALA A 118 -0.98 3.31 6.31
CA ALA A 118 -1.40 4.16 5.20
C ALA A 118 -1.50 3.44 3.85
N ARG A 119 -0.80 2.29 3.69
CA ARG A 119 -0.80 1.54 2.43
C ARG A 119 -2.16 0.92 2.11
N ASP A 120 -2.92 0.52 3.13
CA ASP A 120 -4.10 -0.32 2.91
C ASP A 120 -5.28 0.43 2.29
N SER A 121 -5.44 1.72 2.64
CA SER A 121 -6.60 2.52 2.26
C SER A 121 -6.55 3.06 0.83
N SER A 122 -5.42 2.91 0.14
CA SER A 122 -5.23 3.42 -1.22
C SER A 122 -4.04 2.77 -1.91
N VAL A 123 -3.99 2.90 -3.25
CA VAL A 123 -2.87 2.47 -4.07
C VAL A 123 -2.47 3.61 -4.99
N MET A 124 -1.16 3.91 -5.07
CA MET A 124 -0.65 4.85 -6.04
C MET A 124 -0.23 4.14 -7.32
N THR A 125 -0.64 4.69 -8.45
CA THR A 125 -0.35 4.16 -9.78
C THR A 125 0.27 5.26 -10.67
N PRO A 126 0.83 4.92 -11.84
CA PRO A 126 1.26 5.96 -12.79
C PRO A 126 0.12 6.87 -13.25
N TYR A 127 -1.12 6.43 -13.13
CA TYR A 127 -2.30 7.12 -13.67
C TYR A 127 -3.07 7.93 -12.63
N GLY A 128 -2.68 7.85 -11.38
CA GLY A 128 -3.35 8.44 -10.22
C GLY A 128 -3.60 7.43 -9.11
N ALA A 129 -4.24 7.87 -8.05
CA ALA A 129 -4.53 7.03 -6.90
C ALA A 129 -5.79 6.17 -7.11
N ILE A 130 -5.75 4.93 -6.64
CA ILE A 130 -6.93 4.09 -6.45
C ILE A 130 -7.34 4.21 -4.99
N ILE A 131 -8.60 4.51 -4.73
CA ILE A 131 -9.19 4.35 -3.40
C ILE A 131 -9.65 2.91 -3.26
N THR A 132 -9.18 2.24 -2.23
CA THR A 132 -9.47 0.82 -1.97
C THR A 132 -10.86 0.63 -1.34
N ALA A 133 -11.21 -0.62 -1.03
CA ALA A 133 -12.41 -0.96 -0.28
C ALA A 133 -12.01 -1.83 0.91
N MET A 134 -11.83 -1.20 2.07
CA MET A 134 -11.35 -1.86 3.29
C MET A 134 -12.31 -2.97 3.75
N ALA A 135 -11.77 -4.16 4.02
CA ALA A 135 -12.55 -5.30 4.52
C ALA A 135 -13.06 -5.03 5.94
N ASN A 136 -12.21 -4.54 6.83
CA ASN A 136 -12.58 -4.20 8.19
C ASN A 136 -13.46 -2.93 8.22
N TRP A 137 -14.69 -3.07 8.61
CA TRP A 137 -15.68 -1.96 8.58
C TRP A 137 -15.22 -0.73 9.39
N TRP A 138 -14.51 -0.91 10.51
CA TRP A 138 -14.01 0.21 11.35
C TRP A 138 -12.80 0.92 10.74
N ARG A 139 -12.17 0.37 9.68
CA ARG A 139 -11.10 1.02 8.93
C ARG A 139 -11.59 1.76 7.69
N ARG A 140 -12.86 1.60 7.31
CA ARG A 140 -13.40 2.22 6.08
C ARG A 140 -13.32 3.73 6.05
N GLY A 141 -13.30 4.39 7.20
CA GLY A 141 -13.05 5.83 7.30
C GLY A 141 -11.65 6.25 6.82
N GLU A 142 -10.67 5.33 6.80
CA GLU A 142 -9.34 5.60 6.29
C GLU A 142 -9.35 5.89 4.78
N ASN A 143 -10.27 5.31 4.01
CA ASN A 143 -10.46 5.62 2.59
C ASN A 143 -10.81 7.11 2.38
N TYR A 144 -11.65 7.67 3.24
CA TYR A 144 -11.97 9.09 3.19
C TYR A 144 -10.75 9.97 3.55
N ALA A 145 -9.98 9.57 4.55
CA ALA A 145 -8.73 10.26 4.92
C ALA A 145 -7.72 10.24 3.76
N ALA A 146 -7.61 9.12 3.04
CA ALA A 146 -6.77 9.00 1.84
C ALA A 146 -7.26 9.93 0.73
N LEU A 147 -8.56 9.93 0.42
CA LEU A 147 -9.17 10.81 -0.58
C LEU A 147 -8.86 12.29 -0.28
N ARG A 148 -9.06 12.76 0.95
CA ARG A 148 -8.77 14.14 1.37
C ARG A 148 -7.28 14.48 1.27
N THR A 149 -6.41 13.51 1.51
CA THR A 149 -4.96 13.69 1.37
C THR A 149 -4.58 13.86 -0.09
N TYR A 150 -5.10 13.03 -0.98
CA TYR A 150 -4.83 13.15 -2.42
C TYR A 150 -5.38 14.45 -3.00
N GLU A 151 -6.58 14.88 -2.59
CA GLU A 151 -7.13 16.19 -2.93
C GLU A 151 -6.17 17.32 -2.55
N ARG A 152 -5.70 17.34 -1.30
CA ARG A 152 -4.77 18.36 -0.80
C ARG A 152 -3.42 18.37 -1.55
N LEU A 153 -2.95 17.21 -1.98
CA LEU A 153 -1.70 17.06 -2.73
C LEU A 153 -1.86 17.30 -4.24
N GLY A 154 -3.09 17.49 -4.72
CA GLY A 154 -3.37 17.60 -6.15
C GLY A 154 -3.13 16.32 -6.93
N ILE A 155 -3.26 15.16 -6.26
CA ILE A 155 -3.12 13.84 -6.88
C ILE A 155 -4.49 13.40 -7.40
N PRO A 156 -4.65 13.22 -8.72
CA PRO A 156 -5.93 12.78 -9.27
C PRO A 156 -6.22 11.33 -8.92
N LEU A 157 -7.50 10.99 -8.85
CA LEU A 157 -7.92 9.61 -8.72
C LEU A 157 -7.90 8.91 -10.08
N TYR A 158 -7.36 7.70 -10.09
CA TYR A 158 -7.49 6.80 -11.23
C TYR A 158 -8.83 6.06 -11.20
N ASP A 159 -9.18 5.47 -10.04
CA ASP A 159 -10.46 4.78 -9.84
C ASP A 159 -10.75 4.54 -8.34
N MET A 160 -11.89 3.93 -8.05
CA MET A 160 -12.27 3.47 -6.72
C MET A 160 -12.79 2.04 -6.81
N VAL A 161 -12.36 1.17 -5.88
CA VAL A 161 -12.84 -0.21 -5.82
C VAL A 161 -14.28 -0.23 -5.33
N THR A 162 -15.16 -0.89 -6.09
CA THR A 162 -16.60 -0.99 -5.83
C THR A 162 -17.11 -2.43 -5.84
N ALA A 163 -16.30 -3.38 -6.28
CA ALA A 163 -16.62 -4.80 -6.29
C ALA A 163 -15.86 -5.50 -5.15
N GLY A 164 -16.59 -6.04 -4.18
CA GLY A 164 -16.00 -6.71 -3.03
C GLY A 164 -15.09 -5.80 -2.17
N THR A 165 -14.06 -6.38 -1.59
CA THR A 165 -13.02 -5.67 -0.82
C THR A 165 -11.66 -5.79 -1.51
N PHE A 166 -10.83 -4.77 -1.31
CA PHE A 166 -9.45 -4.71 -1.80
C PHE A 166 -8.63 -3.80 -0.90
N GLU A 167 -7.46 -4.24 -0.47
CA GLU A 167 -6.53 -3.44 0.36
C GLU A 167 -5.18 -3.29 -0.35
N GLY A 168 -4.51 -2.16 -0.16
CA GLY A 168 -3.33 -1.78 -0.95
C GLY A 168 -2.08 -2.64 -0.74
N GLY A 169 -1.99 -3.39 0.38
CA GLY A 169 -0.94 -4.38 0.60
C GLY A 169 -0.97 -5.57 -0.38
N ASP A 170 -2.09 -5.71 -1.10
CA ASP A 170 -2.26 -6.73 -2.15
C ASP A 170 -1.97 -6.21 -3.57
N PHE A 171 -1.35 -5.04 -3.70
CA PHE A 171 -0.97 -4.47 -4.99
C PHE A 171 0.54 -4.23 -5.04
N ASN A 172 1.29 -5.14 -5.66
CA ASN A 172 2.75 -5.06 -5.79
C ASN A 172 3.15 -4.90 -7.25
N VAL A 173 3.71 -3.75 -7.60
CA VAL A 173 4.26 -3.49 -8.93
C VAL A 173 5.64 -4.13 -9.02
N ILE A 174 5.72 -5.27 -9.67
CA ILE A 174 6.94 -6.11 -9.75
C ILE A 174 7.98 -5.47 -10.67
N GLU A 175 7.54 -5.02 -11.83
CA GLU A 175 8.35 -4.31 -12.83
C GLU A 175 7.46 -3.40 -13.67
N ASP A 176 8.04 -2.63 -14.59
CA ASP A 176 7.27 -1.73 -15.44
C ASP A 176 6.15 -2.49 -16.17
N ALA A 177 4.94 -1.96 -16.05
CA ALA A 177 3.72 -2.52 -16.61
C ALA A 177 3.42 -3.97 -16.19
N CYS A 178 3.86 -4.38 -14.99
CA CYS A 178 3.60 -5.72 -14.47
C CYS A 178 3.25 -5.67 -12.97
N VAL A 179 2.11 -6.24 -12.59
CA VAL A 179 1.61 -6.21 -11.22
C VAL A 179 1.21 -7.59 -10.70
N LEU A 180 1.65 -7.90 -9.48
CA LEU A 180 1.17 -9.02 -8.69
C LEU A 180 0.04 -8.51 -7.79
N ILE A 181 -1.12 -9.13 -7.87
CA ILE A 181 -2.32 -8.77 -7.12
C ILE A 181 -2.66 -9.91 -6.17
N GLY A 182 -2.63 -9.65 -4.88
CA GLY A 182 -2.99 -10.60 -3.83
C GLY A 182 -4.50 -10.83 -3.74
N CYS A 183 -4.88 -12.03 -3.36
CA CYS A 183 -6.26 -12.44 -3.09
C CYS A 183 -6.27 -13.42 -1.90
N GLY A 184 -6.33 -12.87 -0.70
CA GLY A 184 -6.25 -13.61 0.58
C GLY A 184 -7.58 -13.73 1.29
N ALA A 185 -8.71 -13.59 0.59
CA ALA A 185 -10.09 -13.73 1.06
C ALA A 185 -10.48 -12.91 2.33
N GLY A 186 -9.59 -12.84 3.32
CA GLY A 186 -9.81 -12.11 4.58
C GLY A 186 -9.71 -10.59 4.45
N ARG A 187 -9.03 -10.08 3.41
CA ARG A 187 -8.83 -8.65 3.14
C ARG A 187 -9.20 -8.29 1.72
N THR A 188 -8.54 -8.88 0.76
CA THR A 188 -8.86 -8.70 -0.66
C THR A 188 -9.66 -9.92 -1.14
N GLN A 189 -10.91 -9.67 -1.50
CA GLN A 189 -11.78 -10.65 -2.12
C GLN A 189 -11.49 -10.78 -3.61
N GLU A 190 -11.82 -11.92 -4.20
CA GLU A 190 -11.57 -12.19 -5.61
C GLU A 190 -12.24 -11.16 -6.53
N GLU A 191 -13.44 -10.68 -6.19
CA GLU A 191 -14.17 -9.67 -6.94
C GLU A 191 -13.41 -8.34 -6.99
N GLY A 192 -12.84 -7.90 -5.85
CA GLY A 192 -12.02 -6.70 -5.77
C GLY A 192 -10.71 -6.84 -6.54
N ALA A 193 -10.02 -7.97 -6.36
CA ALA A 193 -8.78 -8.28 -7.09
C ALA A 193 -9.01 -8.30 -8.60
N ARG A 194 -10.09 -8.94 -9.08
CA ARG A 194 -10.43 -9.00 -10.51
C ARG A 194 -10.89 -7.66 -11.08
N GLN A 195 -11.53 -6.80 -10.29
CA GLN A 195 -11.86 -5.45 -10.72
C GLN A 195 -10.57 -4.67 -11.02
N VAL A 196 -9.61 -4.69 -10.10
CA VAL A 196 -8.31 -4.03 -10.27
C VAL A 196 -7.51 -4.66 -11.41
N GLU A 197 -7.45 -5.98 -11.48
CA GLU A 197 -6.84 -6.73 -12.60
C GLU A 197 -7.40 -6.26 -13.95
N GLY A 198 -8.72 -6.17 -14.06
CA GLY A 198 -9.40 -5.74 -15.29
C GLY A 198 -9.05 -4.31 -15.70
N TRP A 199 -8.79 -3.43 -14.75
CA TRP A 199 -8.33 -2.06 -15.03
C TRP A 199 -6.92 -2.06 -15.64
N PHE A 200 -5.99 -2.78 -15.02
CA PHE A 200 -4.60 -2.80 -15.48
C PHE A 200 -4.42 -3.56 -16.79
N LYS A 201 -5.21 -4.62 -17.04
CA LYS A 201 -5.26 -5.28 -18.37
C LYS A 201 -5.69 -4.31 -19.47
N LYS A 202 -6.63 -3.41 -19.21
CA LYS A 202 -7.04 -2.36 -20.16
C LYS A 202 -5.96 -1.31 -20.42
N GLU A 203 -5.07 -1.09 -19.44
CA GLU A 203 -3.89 -0.24 -19.60
C GLU A 203 -2.71 -0.99 -20.26
N GLY A 204 -2.89 -2.24 -20.64
CA GLY A 204 -1.86 -3.05 -21.28
C GLY A 204 -0.84 -3.68 -20.34
N TRP A 205 -1.14 -3.72 -19.03
CA TRP A 205 -0.25 -4.32 -18.05
C TRP A 205 -0.39 -5.85 -18.03
N GLU A 206 0.72 -6.53 -17.79
CA GLU A 206 0.70 -7.90 -17.33
C GLU A 206 0.21 -7.93 -15.88
N THR A 207 -0.73 -8.83 -15.61
CA THR A 207 -1.31 -8.97 -14.26
C THR A 207 -1.23 -10.43 -13.82
N ARG A 208 -0.84 -10.66 -12.57
CA ARG A 208 -0.84 -11.99 -11.97
C ARG A 208 -1.63 -11.95 -10.67
N LEU A 209 -2.67 -12.78 -10.56
CA LEU A 209 -3.35 -13.02 -9.28
C LEU A 209 -2.57 -14.05 -8.46
N ALA A 210 -2.42 -13.78 -7.17
CA ALA A 210 -1.84 -14.69 -6.18
C ALA A 210 -2.88 -15.01 -5.12
N PHE A 211 -3.29 -16.27 -5.04
CA PHE A 211 -4.21 -16.75 -4.01
C PHE A 211 -3.40 -17.30 -2.84
N PHE A 212 -3.77 -16.90 -1.62
CA PHE A 212 -3.09 -17.33 -0.41
C PHE A 212 -4.06 -17.44 0.78
N ASP A 213 -3.60 -18.10 1.85
CA ASP A 213 -4.38 -18.27 3.06
C ASP A 213 -4.61 -16.95 3.80
N GLU A 214 -5.81 -16.74 4.34
CA GLU A 214 -6.18 -15.53 5.12
C GLU A 214 -5.28 -15.27 6.35
N TYR A 215 -4.49 -16.27 6.76
CA TYR A 215 -3.48 -16.14 7.81
C TYR A 215 -2.46 -15.04 7.48
N TYR A 216 -2.08 -14.92 6.20
CA TYR A 216 -1.23 -13.88 5.68
C TYR A 216 -2.11 -12.72 5.23
N VAL A 217 -2.06 -11.63 5.95
CA VAL A 217 -2.96 -10.49 5.76
C VAL A 217 -2.95 -9.97 4.32
N HIS A 218 -1.76 -9.79 3.71
CA HIS A 218 -1.56 -9.32 2.34
C HIS A 218 -0.37 -10.02 1.68
N ILE A 219 -0.29 -9.94 0.35
CA ILE A 219 0.80 -10.54 -0.42
C ILE A 219 2.17 -9.87 -0.13
N ASP A 220 2.19 -8.62 0.30
CA ASP A 220 3.40 -7.90 0.68
C ASP A 220 4.06 -8.41 1.97
N LEU A 221 3.45 -9.36 2.66
CA LEU A 221 4.08 -10.12 3.73
C LEU A 221 4.93 -11.29 3.22
N MET A 222 4.79 -11.68 1.95
CA MET A 222 5.43 -12.87 1.40
C MET A 222 6.28 -12.59 0.16
N VAL A 223 5.96 -11.56 -0.61
CA VAL A 223 6.62 -11.21 -1.87
C VAL A 223 6.81 -9.71 -1.93
N VAL A 224 8.05 -9.22 -1.96
CA VAL A 224 8.35 -7.78 -2.06
C VAL A 224 9.54 -7.56 -3.00
N PRO A 225 9.39 -6.73 -4.05
CA PRO A 225 10.50 -6.32 -4.91
C PRO A 225 11.56 -5.54 -4.12
N ILE A 226 12.84 -5.85 -4.37
CA ILE A 226 13.99 -5.20 -3.71
C ILE A 226 14.67 -4.23 -4.67
N ALA A 227 14.99 -4.72 -5.86
CA ALA A 227 15.64 -4.00 -6.94
C ALA A 227 15.18 -4.58 -8.29
N HIS A 228 15.65 -4.01 -9.38
CA HIS A 228 15.38 -4.56 -10.71
C HIS A 228 15.78 -6.03 -10.75
N GLN A 229 14.84 -6.90 -11.13
CA GLN A 229 14.99 -8.36 -11.18
C GLN A 229 15.52 -9.02 -9.89
N LEU A 230 15.26 -8.42 -8.74
CA LEU A 230 15.58 -8.98 -7.42
C LEU A 230 14.37 -8.86 -6.50
N THR A 231 13.88 -9.99 -5.97
CA THR A 231 12.66 -10.04 -5.15
C THR A 231 12.89 -10.88 -3.90
N ALA A 232 12.48 -10.35 -2.74
CA ALA A 232 12.37 -11.12 -1.51
C ALA A 232 11.09 -11.95 -1.54
N VAL A 233 11.20 -13.24 -1.26
CA VAL A 233 10.07 -14.17 -1.26
C VAL A 233 10.21 -15.13 -0.09
N CYS A 234 9.15 -15.35 0.67
CA CYS A 234 9.08 -16.49 1.59
C CYS A 234 8.70 -17.74 0.80
N LEU A 235 9.68 -18.55 0.41
CA LEU A 235 9.45 -19.76 -0.38
C LEU A 235 8.57 -20.79 0.35
N ALA A 236 8.59 -20.78 1.68
CA ALA A 236 7.83 -21.74 2.49
C ALA A 236 6.31 -21.51 2.46
N CYS A 237 5.85 -20.29 2.15
CA CYS A 237 4.42 -19.95 2.19
C CYS A 237 3.90 -19.32 0.89
N THR A 238 4.77 -19.04 -0.08
CA THR A 238 4.36 -18.51 -1.40
C THR A 238 4.06 -19.65 -2.37
N GLU A 239 2.96 -19.54 -3.10
CA GLU A 239 2.58 -20.49 -4.13
C GLU A 239 3.73 -20.71 -5.13
N PRO A 240 4.16 -21.96 -5.41
CA PRO A 240 5.28 -22.25 -6.32
C PRO A 240 5.12 -21.65 -7.73
N GLY A 241 3.88 -21.48 -8.19
CA GLY A 241 3.56 -20.86 -9.48
C GLY A 241 3.95 -19.37 -9.54
N ILE A 242 3.90 -18.65 -8.43
CA ILE A 242 4.37 -17.26 -8.35
C ILE A 242 5.89 -17.21 -8.42
N VAL A 243 6.57 -18.10 -7.69
CA VAL A 243 8.05 -18.19 -7.74
C VAL A 243 8.55 -18.54 -9.14
N THR A 244 7.90 -19.50 -9.80
CA THR A 244 8.21 -19.89 -11.18
C THR A 244 8.01 -18.71 -12.15
N TRP A 245 6.91 -17.98 -12.00
CA TRP A 245 6.61 -16.80 -12.80
C TRP A 245 7.65 -15.67 -12.62
N LEU A 246 8.05 -15.36 -11.38
CA LEU A 246 9.11 -14.39 -11.10
C LEU A 246 10.44 -14.80 -11.74
N LYS A 247 10.84 -16.07 -11.59
CA LYS A 247 12.07 -16.60 -12.20
C LYS A 247 12.02 -16.56 -13.73
N ALA A 248 10.86 -16.84 -14.34
CA ALA A 248 10.69 -16.75 -15.80
C ALA A 248 10.84 -15.31 -16.32
N LYS A 249 10.59 -14.31 -15.47
CA LYS A 249 10.85 -12.88 -15.73
C LYS A 249 12.30 -12.45 -15.45
N GLY A 250 13.17 -13.38 -15.04
CA GLY A 250 14.57 -13.11 -14.74
C GLY A 250 14.84 -12.66 -13.29
N HIS A 251 13.83 -12.74 -12.41
CA HIS A 251 14.05 -12.36 -11.01
C HIS A 251 14.93 -13.37 -10.27
N GLU A 252 16.00 -12.89 -9.67
CA GLU A 252 16.67 -13.56 -8.59
C GLU A 252 15.80 -13.49 -7.33
N ILE A 253 15.74 -14.59 -6.58
CA ILE A 253 14.92 -14.70 -5.39
C ILE A 253 15.81 -14.71 -4.14
N ILE A 254 15.62 -13.74 -3.28
CA ILE A 254 16.12 -13.80 -1.90
C ILE A 254 15.06 -14.49 -1.06
N ASP A 255 15.33 -15.74 -0.67
CA ASP A 255 14.43 -16.48 0.21
C ASP A 255 14.42 -15.85 1.61
N VAL A 256 13.25 -15.51 2.12
CA VAL A 256 13.05 -15.03 3.50
C VAL A 256 12.54 -16.21 4.34
N PRO A 257 13.24 -16.60 5.40
CA PRO A 257 12.79 -17.70 6.24
C PRO A 257 11.38 -17.50 6.78
N PHE A 258 10.62 -18.56 6.91
CA PHE A 258 9.25 -18.51 7.44
C PHE A 258 9.17 -17.83 8.82
N GLU A 259 10.15 -18.12 9.69
CA GLU A 259 10.24 -17.47 11.01
C GLU A 259 10.42 -15.95 10.94
N ASP A 260 11.23 -15.45 10.00
CA ASP A 260 11.35 -14.02 9.75
C ASP A 260 10.03 -13.46 9.18
N THR A 261 9.39 -14.19 8.26
CA THR A 261 8.16 -13.77 7.59
C THR A 261 6.99 -13.61 8.56
N ILE A 262 6.78 -14.53 9.49
CA ILE A 262 5.74 -14.40 10.51
C ILE A 262 6.03 -13.27 11.51
N ASN A 263 7.28 -12.80 11.58
CA ASN A 263 7.71 -11.62 12.30
C ASN A 263 7.86 -10.39 11.37
N LEU A 264 7.13 -10.39 10.24
CA LEU A 264 7.05 -9.32 9.24
C LEU A 264 8.35 -9.06 8.47
N GLY A 265 9.20 -10.08 8.32
CA GLY A 265 10.49 -10.00 7.65
C GLY A 265 10.43 -9.56 6.19
N CYS A 266 9.39 -9.97 5.45
CA CYS A 266 9.15 -9.51 4.08
C CYS A 266 8.52 -8.11 4.02
N ASN A 267 7.98 -7.58 5.12
CA ASN A 267 7.27 -6.30 5.11
C ASN A 267 8.23 -5.11 5.33
N PHE A 268 9.19 -4.98 4.42
CA PHE A 268 10.21 -3.94 4.39
C PHE A 268 9.97 -2.95 3.23
N MET A 269 10.71 -1.83 3.18
CA MET A 269 10.61 -0.83 2.12
C MET A 269 11.89 -0.73 1.32
N SER A 270 11.81 -0.99 0.01
CA SER A 270 12.86 -0.61 -0.94
C SER A 270 12.80 0.90 -1.20
N LEU A 271 13.95 1.56 -1.06
CA LEU A 271 14.09 3.00 -1.36
C LEU A 271 14.71 3.24 -2.74
N GLY A 272 15.05 2.17 -3.46
CA GLY A 272 15.86 2.26 -4.68
C GLY A 272 17.32 2.63 -4.40
N ARG A 273 18.14 2.67 -5.45
CA ARG A 273 19.57 3.02 -5.34
C ARG A 273 20.34 2.18 -4.33
N GLY A 274 20.00 0.89 -4.21
CA GLY A 274 20.67 -0.01 -3.27
C GLY A 274 20.39 0.26 -1.79
N ARG A 275 19.26 0.88 -1.43
CA ARG A 275 18.89 1.24 -0.05
C ARG A 275 17.55 0.63 0.35
N VAL A 276 17.49 0.13 1.58
CA VAL A 276 16.28 -0.50 2.13
C VAL A 276 16.10 -0.15 3.61
N ILE A 277 14.84 -0.10 4.06
CA ILE A 277 14.48 -0.03 5.48
C ILE A 277 13.81 -1.36 5.83
N VAL A 278 14.37 -2.09 6.80
CA VAL A 278 13.89 -3.42 7.21
C VAL A 278 13.56 -3.47 8.70
N PRO A 279 12.67 -4.37 9.14
CA PRO A 279 12.48 -4.64 10.55
C PRO A 279 13.76 -5.21 11.17
N LYS A 280 14.16 -4.73 12.33
CA LYS A 280 15.35 -5.19 13.07
C LYS A 280 15.29 -6.69 13.43
N SER A 281 14.09 -7.26 13.50
CA SER A 281 13.85 -8.69 13.68
C SER A 281 14.29 -9.54 12.48
N SER A 282 14.34 -8.97 11.27
CA SER A 282 14.62 -9.67 10.00
C SER A 282 16.11 -9.87 9.77
N ARG A 283 16.78 -10.59 10.67
CA ARG A 283 18.24 -10.72 10.70
C ARG A 283 18.81 -11.41 9.46
N VAL A 284 18.17 -12.49 9.03
CA VAL A 284 18.62 -13.26 7.86
C VAL A 284 18.47 -12.43 6.59
N LEU A 285 17.35 -11.75 6.42
CA LEU A 285 17.11 -10.87 5.28
C LEU A 285 18.14 -9.73 5.29
N SER A 286 18.36 -9.06 6.41
CA SER A 286 19.35 -7.98 6.54
C SER A 286 20.76 -8.42 6.12
N GLN A 287 21.19 -9.61 6.55
CA GLN A 287 22.50 -10.17 6.17
C GLN A 287 22.59 -10.42 4.66
N ARG A 288 21.54 -11.03 4.08
CA ARG A 288 21.47 -11.32 2.63
C ARG A 288 21.49 -10.03 1.82
N LEU A 289 20.72 -9.02 2.23
CA LEU A 289 20.72 -7.71 1.55
C LEU A 289 22.08 -7.01 1.60
N ARG A 290 22.74 -7.02 2.75
CA ARG A 290 24.13 -6.48 2.87
C ARG A 290 25.11 -7.24 2.00
N ALA A 291 24.98 -8.56 1.90
CA ALA A 291 25.82 -9.39 1.01
C ALA A 291 25.59 -9.05 -0.48
N HIS A 292 24.40 -8.57 -0.85
CA HIS A 292 24.07 -8.05 -2.19
C HIS A 292 24.45 -6.57 -2.36
N GLY A 293 25.13 -5.96 -1.39
CA GLY A 293 25.62 -4.58 -1.49
C GLY A 293 24.62 -3.50 -1.12
N PHE A 294 23.49 -3.87 -0.48
CA PHE A 294 22.50 -2.88 -0.04
C PHE A 294 22.94 -2.17 1.24
N GLU A 295 22.66 -0.87 1.30
CA GLU A 295 22.63 -0.11 2.54
C GLU A 295 21.31 -0.40 3.26
N VAL A 296 21.42 -0.99 4.46
CA VAL A 296 20.26 -1.52 5.22
C VAL A 296 20.11 -0.72 6.50
N ALA A 297 19.01 0.04 6.59
CA ALA A 297 18.55 0.65 7.84
C ALA A 297 17.60 -0.34 8.57
N GLU A 298 17.94 -0.65 9.81
CA GLU A 298 17.15 -1.55 10.66
C GLU A 298 16.35 -0.74 11.67
N ILE A 299 15.03 -0.92 11.68
CA ILE A 299 14.11 -0.22 12.58
C ILE A 299 13.47 -1.22 13.53
N ASP A 300 13.42 -0.86 14.81
CA ASP A 300 12.67 -1.67 15.79
C ASP A 300 11.17 -1.51 15.57
N MET A 301 10.49 -2.61 15.31
CA MET A 301 9.06 -2.68 15.04
C MET A 301 8.31 -3.55 16.06
N SER A 302 8.98 -3.93 17.16
CA SER A 302 8.51 -4.97 18.08
C SER A 302 7.15 -4.67 18.71
N GLU A 303 6.81 -3.41 18.94
CA GLU A 303 5.53 -3.01 19.53
C GLU A 303 4.52 -2.58 18.47
N ILE A 304 4.90 -1.72 17.53
CA ILE A 304 3.97 -1.17 16.53
C ILE A 304 3.43 -2.26 15.59
N SER A 305 4.22 -3.30 15.32
CA SER A 305 3.85 -4.40 14.42
C SER A 305 2.94 -5.46 15.04
N LYS A 306 2.64 -5.40 16.33
CA LYS A 306 1.83 -6.43 17.03
C LYS A 306 0.41 -6.60 16.48
N THR A 307 -0.07 -5.67 15.70
CA THR A 307 -1.35 -5.79 14.98
C THR A 307 -1.24 -6.51 13.64
N GLY A 308 -0.02 -6.85 13.20
CA GLY A 308 0.25 -7.64 11.99
C GLY A 308 0.66 -6.84 10.76
N GLY A 309 0.98 -5.54 10.90
CA GLY A 309 1.52 -4.70 9.83
C GLY A 309 2.94 -4.24 10.11
N GLY A 310 3.80 -4.20 9.10
CA GLY A 310 5.18 -3.76 9.17
C GLY A 310 5.46 -2.45 8.43
N ILE A 311 6.71 -2.24 8.05
CA ILE A 311 7.20 -1.00 7.42
C ILE A 311 6.48 -0.72 6.10
N HIS A 312 6.30 -1.73 5.25
CA HIS A 312 5.65 -1.57 3.96
C HIS A 312 4.16 -1.21 4.10
N CYS A 313 3.46 -1.86 5.04
CA CYS A 313 2.05 -1.54 5.34
C CYS A 313 1.85 -0.12 5.87
N MET A 314 2.86 0.46 6.56
CA MET A 314 2.77 1.82 7.12
C MET A 314 3.01 2.90 6.07
N ALA A 315 3.51 2.56 4.88
CA ALA A 315 4.01 3.51 3.92
C ALA A 315 3.37 3.33 2.54
N GLN A 316 2.66 4.34 2.07
CA GLN A 316 2.22 4.41 0.68
C GLN A 316 3.21 5.25 -0.13
N ALA A 317 3.97 4.62 -1.03
CA ALA A 317 4.80 5.35 -1.97
C ALA A 317 3.92 6.24 -2.85
N LEU A 318 4.23 7.53 -2.92
CA LEU A 318 3.50 8.49 -3.77
C LEU A 318 4.25 8.78 -5.07
N ARG A 319 5.58 8.78 -5.01
CA ARG A 319 6.43 9.05 -6.15
C ARG A 319 7.75 8.28 -6.03
N ARG A 320 8.15 7.72 -7.16
CA ARG A 320 9.49 7.18 -7.36
C ARG A 320 10.06 7.73 -8.67
N ASP A 321 11.31 8.16 -8.63
CA ASP A 321 12.02 8.63 -9.81
C ASP A 321 12.73 7.45 -10.46
N PRO A 322 12.62 7.29 -11.80
CA PRO A 322 13.31 6.21 -12.51
C PRO A 322 14.80 6.17 -12.18
N LEU A 323 15.34 4.98 -12.02
CA LEU A 323 16.77 4.76 -11.97
C LEU A 323 17.31 4.84 -13.39
N ALA A 324 18.40 5.62 -13.58
CA ALA A 324 19.04 5.79 -14.87
C ALA A 324 19.73 4.49 -15.33
#